data_25a4b770856e063630cfd4f2be606597
#
_entry.id   25a4b770856e063630cfd4f2be606597
#
_cell.length_a   1.000
_cell.length_b   1.000
_cell.length_c   1.000
_cell.angle_alpha   90.00
_cell.angle_beta   90.00
_cell.angle_gamma   90.00
#
_symmetry.space_group_name_H-M   'P 1'
#
loop_
_entity.id
_entity.type
_entity.pdbx_description
1 polymer ?
#
loop_
_entity_poly.entity_id
_entity_poly.type
_entity_poly.pdbx_seq_one_letter_code
_entity_poly.pdbx_strand_id
1 'polypeptide(L)'
;MTRRLTRKLILMAALLSVLALVAAGCGNDDDDDGGAAVEAPAPEPEPTEAPEPELMDEEPMDDEPEPEPEPMDDEPEPEPEPMDDEPEPEPAPTEPPIDMELQALLDTFDANGDGTLTIGVAAAGPRDDQGYYQSLVDFAEEFSAANGFAPPIVSDNIGAAEAAQAMADLAAQGVDVVLVGASEIAEPLADLTEQYPDIFWYCNCGAGYPETPGLAQATDWGAPIHYTAGVAMGAALQDHDGDTAVFLGCCDLGFEKEAYNATVYGLQSVDPSFTMEYVATGAFPFDFDNSANATAALTNAIAEGATLAYAYLGGALNPVGQLATDEGIAVFAAGPGDICSRDDGINWTGSIVFDAGRYARIVLPLIIDGELTEGSTFQFPTAPGLNGGELCDPSAEGEALLADAFDAVATDGELLGVLGGISGAAYGGG
;
A
#
# COMPACT_ATOMS: atom_id res chain seq x y z
N MET A 1 41.21 -32.27 -4.83
CA MET A 1 41.45 -31.64 -3.51
C MET A 1 42.42 -30.48 -3.50
N THR A 2 43.15 -30.21 -4.58
CA THR A 2 44.25 -29.22 -4.63
C THR A 2 43.88 -27.82 -5.16
N ARG A 3 42.68 -27.63 -5.72
CA ARG A 3 42.22 -26.32 -6.26
C ARG A 3 41.48 -25.41 -5.23
N ARG A 4 41.09 -25.95 -4.10
CA ARG A 4 40.37 -25.16 -3.05
C ARG A 4 41.31 -24.48 -2.04
N LEU A 5 42.55 -24.99 -1.91
CA LEU A 5 43.52 -24.38 -1.01
C LEU A 5 44.18 -23.10 -1.57
N THR A 6 44.30 -22.99 -2.91
CA THR A 6 44.99 -21.84 -3.56
C THR A 6 44.09 -20.57 -3.54
N ARG A 7 42.77 -20.69 -3.52
CA ARG A 7 41.86 -19.54 -3.44
C ARG A 7 41.78 -18.92 -2.03
N LYS A 8 41.94 -19.73 -0.97
CA LYS A 8 41.90 -19.20 0.43
C LYS A 8 43.19 -18.47 0.80
N LEU A 9 44.34 -18.79 0.19
CA LEU A 9 45.59 -18.07 0.40
C LEU A 9 45.66 -16.71 -0.31
N ILE A 10 44.96 -16.54 -1.43
CA ILE A 10 44.92 -15.26 -2.16
C ILE A 10 44.01 -14.25 -1.51
N LEU A 11 42.91 -14.70 -0.85
CA LEU A 11 42.01 -13.81 -0.09
C LEU A 11 42.61 -13.31 1.23
N MET A 12 43.46 -14.10 1.89
CA MET A 12 44.16 -13.66 3.11
C MET A 12 45.28 -12.65 2.88
N ALA A 13 45.88 -12.63 1.67
CA ALA A 13 46.92 -11.66 1.30
C ALA A 13 46.36 -10.28 0.89
N ALA A 14 45.07 -10.22 0.47
CA ALA A 14 44.43 -8.97 0.12
C ALA A 14 43.87 -8.20 1.34
N LEU A 15 43.57 -8.87 2.45
CA LEU A 15 43.06 -8.21 3.68
C LEU A 15 44.13 -7.54 4.55
N LEU A 16 45.43 -7.89 4.34
CA LEU A 16 46.55 -7.32 5.11
C LEU A 16 47.13 -6.03 4.50
N SER A 17 46.69 -5.60 3.31
CA SER A 17 47.20 -4.42 2.63
C SER A 17 46.40 -3.14 2.85
N VAL A 18 45.28 -3.17 3.55
CA VAL A 18 44.39 -2.00 3.77
C VAL A 18 44.56 -1.36 5.16
N LEU A 19 45.33 -1.97 6.07
CA LEU A 19 45.48 -1.48 7.45
C LEU A 19 46.72 -0.59 7.70
N ALA A 20 47.42 -0.12 6.66
CA ALA A 20 48.70 0.59 6.81
C ALA A 20 48.66 2.08 6.39
N LEU A 21 47.53 2.74 6.24
CA LEU A 21 47.47 4.13 5.72
C LEU A 21 46.66 5.12 6.57
N VAL A 22 46.45 4.87 7.84
CA VAL A 22 45.85 5.88 8.77
C VAL A 22 46.70 6.00 10.04
N ALA A 23 47.89 6.59 9.88
CA ALA A 23 48.68 7.10 10.98
C ALA A 23 49.73 8.12 10.49
N ALA A 24 49.30 9.31 10.11
CA ALA A 24 50.16 10.49 10.09
C ALA A 24 49.33 11.75 9.93
N GLY A 25 49.17 12.55 10.99
CA GLY A 25 48.51 13.84 10.92
C GLY A 25 48.10 14.39 12.29
N CYS A 26 49.00 14.39 13.28
CA CYS A 26 48.92 15.32 14.39
C CYS A 26 49.86 16.48 14.10
N GLY A 27 49.31 17.66 13.98
CA GLY A 27 49.99 18.95 14.01
C GLY A 27 49.23 19.90 14.87
N ASN A 28 49.82 20.23 16.01
CA ASN A 28 49.44 21.29 16.94
C ASN A 28 49.71 22.65 16.29
N ASP A 29 48.86 23.61 16.52
CA ASP A 29 49.31 24.97 16.88
C ASP A 29 48.18 25.80 17.52
N ASP A 30 48.60 26.55 18.47
CA ASP A 30 47.88 27.33 19.49
C ASP A 30 47.36 28.68 18.99
N ASP A 31 46.45 29.25 19.83
CA ASP A 31 46.15 30.66 20.03
C ASP A 31 45.26 31.41 19.01
N ASP A 32 44.03 31.78 19.34
CA ASP A 32 43.76 33.15 19.85
C ASP A 32 42.28 33.36 20.23
N ASP A 33 42.12 34.18 21.26
CA ASP A 33 40.93 34.71 21.87
C ASP A 33 39.94 35.39 20.90
N GLY A 34 38.64 35.11 21.10
CA GLY A 34 37.58 35.87 20.48
C GLY A 34 36.21 35.55 21.09
N GLY A 35 35.94 36.03 22.29
CA GLY A 35 34.62 35.93 22.93
C GLY A 35 33.55 36.60 22.09
N ALA A 36 32.59 35.81 21.59
CA ALA A 36 31.30 36.27 21.08
C ALA A 36 30.23 36.04 22.14
N ALA A 37 29.65 37.13 22.61
CA ALA A 37 28.54 37.14 23.55
C ALA A 37 27.34 36.38 22.98
N VAL A 38 26.81 35.44 23.77
CA VAL A 38 25.53 34.79 23.52
C VAL A 38 24.45 35.86 23.77
N GLU A 39 23.81 36.32 22.72
CA GLU A 39 22.63 37.15 22.78
C GLU A 39 21.46 36.34 23.32
N ALA A 40 20.82 36.81 24.39
CA ALA A 40 19.64 36.17 24.98
C ALA A 40 18.44 36.27 24.02
N PRO A 41 17.58 35.22 23.95
CA PRO A 41 16.40 35.28 23.11
C PRO A 41 15.44 36.37 23.56
N ALA A 42 14.85 37.04 22.56
CA ALA A 42 13.85 38.11 22.78
C ALA A 42 12.59 37.51 23.45
N PRO A 43 11.88 38.29 24.29
CA PRO A 43 10.66 37.83 24.94
C PRO A 43 9.53 37.60 23.91
N GLU A 44 8.79 36.51 24.13
CA GLU A 44 7.57 36.15 23.37
C GLU A 44 6.54 37.30 23.49
N PRO A 45 5.81 37.61 22.39
CA PRO A 45 4.73 38.58 22.44
C PRO A 45 3.55 38.03 23.26
N GLU A 46 2.99 38.88 24.12
CA GLU A 46 1.80 38.60 24.90
C GLU A 46 0.59 38.35 23.99
N PRO A 47 -0.32 37.39 24.33
CA PRO A 47 -1.50 37.08 23.52
C PRO A 47 -2.46 38.30 23.50
N THR A 48 -2.77 38.74 22.29
CA THR A 48 -3.79 39.75 22.05
C THR A 48 -5.18 39.14 22.27
N GLU A 49 -5.97 39.71 23.16
CA GLU A 49 -7.35 39.33 23.40
C GLU A 49 -8.18 39.48 22.10
N ALA A 50 -8.90 38.42 21.75
CA ALA A 50 -9.84 38.41 20.63
C ALA A 50 -11.05 39.31 20.97
N PRO A 51 -11.60 40.09 20.01
CA PRO A 51 -12.81 40.86 20.21
C PRO A 51 -14.03 39.94 20.39
N GLU A 52 -14.90 40.30 21.34
CA GLU A 52 -16.19 39.67 21.60
C GLU A 52 -17.10 39.76 20.34
N PRO A 53 -17.87 38.71 20.01
CA PRO A 53 -18.79 38.76 18.88
C PRO A 53 -20.00 39.67 19.22
N GLU A 54 -20.23 40.66 18.33
CA GLU A 54 -21.45 41.47 18.39
C GLU A 54 -22.68 40.62 18.06
N LEU A 55 -23.67 40.65 18.94
CA LEU A 55 -24.98 40.07 18.73
C LEU A 55 -25.70 40.79 17.59
N MET A 56 -25.95 40.10 16.51
CA MET A 56 -26.88 40.59 15.47
C MET A 56 -28.31 40.43 15.94
N ASP A 57 -29.07 41.52 15.94
CA ASP A 57 -30.51 41.56 16.17
C ASP A 57 -31.23 40.77 15.03
N GLU A 58 -32.00 39.78 15.41
CA GLU A 58 -32.92 39.07 14.52
C GLU A 58 -34.13 39.97 14.17
N GLU A 59 -34.26 40.37 12.92
CA GLU A 59 -35.52 40.94 12.42
C GLU A 59 -36.54 39.83 12.16
N PRO A 60 -37.82 39.98 12.47
CA PRO A 60 -38.84 38.99 12.25
C PRO A 60 -39.16 38.86 10.76
N MET A 61 -39.07 37.59 10.24
CA MET A 61 -39.55 37.29 8.92
C MET A 61 -41.09 37.28 8.88
N ASP A 62 -41.67 38.08 7.98
CA ASP A 62 -43.11 38.05 7.65
C ASP A 62 -43.47 36.72 6.94
N ASP A 63 -44.43 36.01 7.50
CA ASP A 63 -45.07 34.84 6.92
C ASP A 63 -45.92 35.27 5.71
N GLU A 64 -45.49 34.96 4.50
CA GLU A 64 -46.37 34.96 3.32
C GLU A 64 -47.06 33.57 3.22
N PRO A 65 -48.39 33.54 2.97
CA PRO A 65 -49.11 32.27 2.86
C PRO A 65 -48.77 31.53 1.56
N GLU A 66 -48.50 30.22 1.73
CA GLU A 66 -48.29 29.28 0.60
C GLU A 66 -49.50 29.24 -0.35
N PRO A 67 -49.28 29.18 -1.69
CA PRO A 67 -50.34 29.01 -2.66
C PRO A 67 -50.93 27.58 -2.59
N GLU A 68 -52.28 27.49 -2.70
CA GLU A 68 -52.99 26.23 -2.76
C GLU A 68 -52.60 25.40 -3.98
N PRO A 69 -52.46 24.04 -3.85
CA PRO A 69 -52.11 23.18 -4.98
C PRO A 69 -53.22 23.10 -6.02
N GLU A 70 -52.88 23.30 -7.29
CA GLU A 70 -53.80 23.09 -8.42
C GLU A 70 -54.13 21.59 -8.56
N PRO A 71 -55.33 21.22 -9.03
CA PRO A 71 -55.72 19.84 -9.25
C PRO A 71 -54.90 19.22 -10.39
N MET A 72 -54.21 18.09 -10.08
CA MET A 72 -53.54 17.28 -11.08
C MET A 72 -54.58 16.57 -11.97
N ASP A 73 -54.53 16.78 -13.28
CA ASP A 73 -55.24 15.97 -14.27
C ASP A 73 -54.66 14.54 -14.27
N ASP A 74 -55.49 13.54 -14.07
CA ASP A 74 -55.19 12.12 -14.20
C ASP A 74 -54.92 11.78 -15.67
N GLU A 75 -53.63 11.78 -16.09
CA GLU A 75 -53.26 11.09 -17.31
C GLU A 75 -53.10 9.58 -17.03
N PRO A 76 -53.59 8.68 -17.89
CA PRO A 76 -53.46 7.24 -17.68
C PRO A 76 -51.99 6.82 -17.76
N GLU A 77 -51.53 6.06 -16.74
CA GLU A 77 -50.19 5.46 -16.68
C GLU A 77 -49.93 4.63 -17.97
N PRO A 78 -48.77 4.80 -18.63
CA PRO A 78 -48.35 3.93 -19.72
C PRO A 78 -48.17 2.49 -19.21
N GLU A 79 -48.64 1.51 -19.96
CA GLU A 79 -48.43 0.08 -19.67
C GLU A 79 -46.92 -0.19 -19.57
N PRO A 80 -46.46 -0.99 -18.59
CA PRO A 80 -45.04 -1.30 -18.48
C PRO A 80 -44.56 -2.07 -19.70
N GLU A 81 -43.55 -1.53 -20.36
CA GLU A 81 -42.82 -2.25 -21.40
C GLU A 81 -42.20 -3.54 -20.82
N PRO A 82 -42.14 -4.67 -21.59
CA PRO A 82 -41.49 -5.87 -21.11
C PRO A 82 -40.05 -5.54 -20.80
N MET A 83 -39.62 -5.77 -19.55
CA MET A 83 -38.22 -5.70 -19.16
C MET A 83 -37.49 -6.74 -19.98
N ASP A 84 -36.53 -6.31 -20.82
CA ASP A 84 -35.52 -7.18 -21.39
C ASP A 84 -34.78 -7.82 -20.20
N ASP A 85 -34.69 -9.13 -20.19
CA ASP A 85 -33.87 -9.86 -19.22
C ASP A 85 -32.42 -9.41 -19.41
N GLU A 86 -31.98 -8.42 -18.63
CA GLU A 86 -30.55 -8.14 -18.50
C GLU A 86 -29.87 -9.43 -17.98
N PRO A 87 -28.76 -9.85 -18.61
CA PRO A 87 -28.01 -11.00 -18.10
C PRO A 87 -27.64 -10.72 -16.64
N GLU A 88 -27.96 -11.68 -15.75
CA GLU A 88 -27.51 -11.60 -14.35
C GLU A 88 -25.99 -11.36 -14.35
N PRO A 89 -25.49 -10.37 -13.55
CA PRO A 89 -24.06 -10.15 -13.46
C PRO A 89 -23.35 -11.45 -13.07
N GLU A 90 -22.26 -11.75 -13.76
CA GLU A 90 -21.44 -12.91 -13.42
C GLU A 90 -21.05 -12.79 -11.92
N PRO A 91 -21.16 -13.87 -11.13
CA PRO A 91 -20.81 -13.81 -9.71
C PRO A 91 -19.35 -13.36 -9.59
N ALA A 92 -19.12 -12.40 -8.72
CA ALA A 92 -17.77 -11.96 -8.36
C ALA A 92 -16.88 -13.18 -8.08
N PRO A 93 -15.58 -13.14 -8.42
CA PRO A 93 -14.66 -14.24 -8.14
C PRO A 93 -14.77 -14.60 -6.65
N THR A 94 -15.21 -15.82 -6.36
CA THR A 94 -15.31 -16.30 -4.99
C THR A 94 -13.89 -16.43 -4.44
N GLU A 95 -13.56 -15.74 -3.37
CA GLU A 95 -12.30 -15.92 -2.67
C GLU A 95 -12.10 -17.41 -2.31
N PRO A 96 -10.87 -17.93 -2.38
CA PRO A 96 -10.58 -19.30 -1.96
C PRO A 96 -11.02 -19.53 -0.51
N PRO A 97 -11.55 -20.72 -0.20
CA PRO A 97 -11.96 -21.03 1.17
C PRO A 97 -10.77 -20.93 2.12
N ILE A 98 -10.97 -20.33 3.27
CA ILE A 98 -9.98 -20.24 4.35
C ILE A 98 -10.03 -21.48 5.26
N ASP A 99 -11.14 -22.23 5.24
CA ASP A 99 -11.31 -23.50 5.95
C ASP A 99 -10.73 -24.63 5.09
N MET A 100 -9.57 -25.13 5.50
CA MET A 100 -8.79 -26.13 4.79
C MET A 100 -8.80 -27.46 5.55
N GLU A 101 -8.44 -28.54 4.86
CA GLU A 101 -8.30 -29.83 5.53
C GLU A 101 -7.16 -29.78 6.56
N LEU A 102 -7.50 -29.88 7.84
CA LEU A 102 -6.55 -29.74 8.97
C LEU A 102 -5.30 -30.62 8.79
N GLN A 103 -5.49 -31.85 8.29
CA GLN A 103 -4.36 -32.78 8.08
C GLN A 103 -3.37 -32.24 7.04
N ALA A 104 -3.85 -31.62 5.95
CA ALA A 104 -2.97 -31.03 4.95
C ALA A 104 -2.18 -29.84 5.51
N LEU A 105 -2.81 -29.03 6.34
CA LEU A 105 -2.13 -27.92 7.05
C LEU A 105 -1.02 -28.43 7.99
N LEU A 106 -1.34 -29.43 8.81
CA LEU A 106 -0.37 -30.00 9.74
C LEU A 106 0.77 -30.73 8.99
N ASP A 107 0.46 -31.49 7.93
CA ASP A 107 1.50 -32.17 7.13
C ASP A 107 2.45 -31.16 6.45
N THR A 108 2.01 -29.94 6.19
CA THR A 108 2.80 -28.90 5.52
C THR A 108 3.62 -28.06 6.50
N PHE A 109 3.03 -27.66 7.63
CA PHE A 109 3.58 -26.60 8.47
C PHE A 109 3.94 -27.05 9.90
N ASP A 110 3.37 -28.13 10.42
CA ASP A 110 3.62 -28.60 11.80
C ASP A 110 4.93 -29.41 11.87
N ALA A 111 6.06 -28.73 11.75
CA ALA A 111 7.38 -29.38 11.81
C ALA A 111 7.71 -29.93 13.21
N ASN A 112 7.15 -29.34 14.28
CA ASN A 112 7.36 -29.75 15.65
C ASN A 112 6.50 -30.98 16.04
N GLY A 113 5.42 -31.28 15.29
CA GLY A 113 4.57 -32.45 15.45
C GLY A 113 3.64 -32.39 16.66
N ASP A 114 3.28 -31.22 17.16
CA ASP A 114 2.42 -31.05 18.34
C ASP A 114 0.90 -31.07 18.00
N GLY A 115 0.56 -31.07 16.72
CA GLY A 115 -0.80 -31.20 16.20
C GLY A 115 -1.60 -29.89 16.19
N THR A 116 -0.90 -28.75 16.23
CA THR A 116 -1.47 -27.41 16.08
C THR A 116 -0.55 -26.54 15.24
N LEU A 117 -1.03 -25.36 14.83
CA LEU A 117 -0.19 -24.35 14.18
C LEU A 117 -0.23 -23.04 14.96
N THR A 118 0.95 -22.45 15.13
CA THR A 118 1.11 -21.10 15.66
C THR A 118 1.67 -20.20 14.57
N ILE A 119 0.91 -19.16 14.21
CA ILE A 119 1.27 -18.23 13.15
C ILE A 119 1.92 -17.00 13.76
N GLY A 120 3.08 -16.62 13.26
CA GLY A 120 3.72 -15.34 13.47
C GLY A 120 3.43 -14.37 12.33
N VAL A 121 3.18 -13.10 12.63
CA VAL A 121 3.10 -12.03 11.61
C VAL A 121 4.14 -10.99 11.95
N ALA A 122 4.99 -10.66 10.96
CA ALA A 122 5.95 -9.57 11.04
C ALA A 122 5.53 -8.48 10.05
N ALA A 123 5.15 -7.30 10.55
CA ALA A 123 4.68 -6.19 9.74
C ALA A 123 5.55 -4.93 9.93
N ALA A 124 5.93 -4.28 8.83
CA ALA A 124 6.73 -3.06 8.89
C ALA A 124 5.95 -1.85 9.42
N GLY A 125 4.63 -1.80 9.23
CA GLY A 125 3.76 -0.75 9.76
C GLY A 125 2.79 -1.24 10.83
N PRO A 126 1.87 -0.36 11.27
CA PRO A 126 0.87 -0.68 12.29
C PRO A 126 -0.08 -1.79 11.84
N ARG A 127 -0.43 -2.68 12.77
CA ARG A 127 -1.43 -3.75 12.51
C ARG A 127 -2.86 -3.24 12.29
N ASP A 128 -3.11 -1.98 12.54
CA ASP A 128 -4.39 -1.28 12.44
C ASP A 128 -4.31 -0.06 11.51
N ASP A 129 -3.45 -0.15 10.47
CA ASP A 129 -3.21 0.91 9.48
C ASP A 129 -4.39 1.14 8.51
N GLN A 130 -5.47 0.37 8.64
CA GLN A 130 -6.61 0.36 7.73
C GLN A 130 -6.24 0.00 6.27
N GLY A 131 -5.06 -0.59 6.07
CA GLY A 131 -4.46 -0.80 4.77
C GLY A 131 -3.75 -2.15 4.63
N TYR A 132 -2.57 -2.08 4.07
CA TYR A 132 -1.77 -3.23 3.64
C TYR A 132 -1.36 -4.17 4.79
N TYR A 133 -0.86 -3.62 5.90
CA TYR A 133 -0.37 -4.46 7.01
C TYR A 133 -1.52 -5.06 7.80
N GLN A 134 -2.59 -4.29 8.03
CA GLN A 134 -3.79 -4.80 8.67
C GLN A 134 -4.38 -5.99 7.89
N SER A 135 -4.46 -5.93 6.57
CA SER A 135 -5.03 -7.02 5.78
C SER A 135 -4.31 -8.35 5.99
N LEU A 136 -2.98 -8.33 6.16
CA LEU A 136 -2.19 -9.53 6.45
C LEU A 136 -2.47 -10.08 7.86
N VAL A 137 -2.62 -9.19 8.84
CA VAL A 137 -2.96 -9.57 10.21
C VAL A 137 -4.37 -10.14 10.27
N ASP A 138 -5.34 -9.49 9.64
CA ASP A 138 -6.73 -9.94 9.56
C ASP A 138 -6.82 -11.33 8.91
N PHE A 139 -6.07 -11.56 7.81
CA PHE A 139 -5.97 -12.89 7.21
C PHE A 139 -5.45 -13.94 8.21
N ALA A 140 -4.39 -13.64 8.95
CA ALA A 140 -3.81 -14.58 9.91
C ALA A 140 -4.78 -14.88 11.07
N GLU A 141 -5.52 -13.87 11.56
CA GLU A 141 -6.54 -14.01 12.59
C GLU A 141 -7.72 -14.86 12.10
N GLU A 142 -8.26 -14.56 10.92
CA GLU A 142 -9.35 -15.31 10.31
C GLU A 142 -8.96 -16.77 10.04
N PHE A 143 -7.77 -16.97 9.47
CA PHE A 143 -7.25 -18.31 9.19
C PHE A 143 -7.09 -19.13 10.47
N SER A 144 -6.50 -18.55 11.50
CA SER A 144 -6.34 -19.21 12.80
C SER A 144 -7.69 -19.57 13.42
N ALA A 145 -8.65 -18.64 13.40
CA ALA A 145 -9.99 -18.86 13.95
C ALA A 145 -10.77 -19.93 13.16
N ALA A 146 -10.73 -19.90 11.84
CA ALA A 146 -11.44 -20.86 10.97
C ALA A 146 -10.96 -22.29 11.17
N ASN A 147 -9.67 -22.48 11.45
CA ASN A 147 -9.04 -23.79 11.61
C ASN A 147 -8.88 -24.21 13.09
N GLY A 148 -9.35 -23.40 14.04
CA GLY A 148 -9.32 -23.71 15.47
C GLY A 148 -7.93 -23.58 16.12
N PHE A 149 -7.04 -22.82 15.52
CA PHE A 149 -5.71 -22.52 16.07
C PHE A 149 -5.77 -21.35 17.07
N ALA A 150 -4.69 -21.16 17.81
CA ALA A 150 -4.54 -19.99 18.67
C ALA A 150 -4.44 -18.71 17.82
N PRO A 151 -4.86 -17.54 18.35
CA PRO A 151 -4.64 -16.28 17.66
C PRO A 151 -3.16 -16.08 17.28
N PRO A 152 -2.86 -15.44 16.13
CA PRO A 152 -1.49 -15.23 15.70
C PRO A 152 -0.68 -14.35 16.66
N ILE A 153 0.62 -14.56 16.68
CA ILE A 153 1.58 -13.70 17.40
C ILE A 153 2.03 -12.61 16.44
N VAL A 154 1.62 -11.36 16.70
CA VAL A 154 1.90 -10.23 15.80
C VAL A 154 2.98 -9.34 16.37
N SER A 155 4.04 -9.11 15.57
CA SER A 155 5.03 -8.06 15.75
C SER A 155 4.86 -7.05 14.63
N ASP A 156 4.48 -5.83 14.97
CA ASP A 156 4.18 -4.75 14.04
C ASP A 156 5.03 -3.49 14.31
N ASN A 157 4.95 -2.50 13.43
CA ASN A 157 5.80 -1.31 13.48
C ASN A 157 7.31 -1.65 13.49
N ILE A 158 7.70 -2.68 12.74
CA ILE A 158 9.07 -3.14 12.71
C ILE A 158 9.90 -2.24 11.79
N GLY A 159 10.83 -1.48 12.36
CA GLY A 159 11.82 -0.75 11.57
C GLY A 159 12.82 -1.70 10.90
N ALA A 160 13.41 -1.26 9.77
CA ALA A 160 14.39 -2.08 9.05
C ALA A 160 15.60 -2.49 9.92
N ALA A 161 16.02 -1.63 10.86
CA ALA A 161 17.15 -1.94 11.77
C ALA A 161 16.80 -3.00 12.83
N GLU A 162 15.54 -3.11 13.21
CA GLU A 162 15.02 -4.04 14.22
C GLU A 162 14.50 -5.34 13.62
N ALA A 163 14.37 -5.43 12.29
CA ALA A 163 13.71 -6.53 11.58
C ALA A 163 14.29 -7.91 11.94
N ALA A 164 15.61 -8.06 11.94
CA ALA A 164 16.27 -9.31 12.29
C ALA A 164 15.92 -9.78 13.70
N GLN A 165 15.93 -8.87 14.67
CA GLN A 165 15.64 -9.21 16.08
C GLN A 165 14.15 -9.50 16.27
N ALA A 166 13.25 -8.69 15.68
CA ALA A 166 11.82 -8.87 15.83
C ALA A 166 11.35 -10.24 15.29
N MET A 167 11.85 -10.63 14.11
CA MET A 167 11.51 -11.93 13.51
C MET A 167 12.19 -13.10 14.25
N ALA A 168 13.40 -12.93 14.76
CA ALA A 168 14.02 -13.94 15.64
C ALA A 168 13.25 -14.11 16.95
N ASP A 169 12.68 -13.04 17.50
CA ASP A 169 11.84 -13.09 18.70
C ASP A 169 10.50 -13.80 18.44
N LEU A 170 9.91 -13.67 17.24
CA LEU A 170 8.77 -14.48 16.81
C LEU A 170 9.15 -15.96 16.73
N ALA A 171 10.25 -16.28 16.06
CA ALA A 171 10.77 -17.65 15.97
C ALA A 171 11.01 -18.28 17.36
N ALA A 172 11.56 -17.51 18.32
CA ALA A 172 11.79 -17.97 19.67
C ALA A 172 10.51 -18.25 20.49
N GLN A 173 9.36 -17.76 20.04
CA GLN A 173 8.05 -18.03 20.65
C GLN A 173 7.42 -19.34 20.16
N GLY A 174 8.10 -20.08 19.27
CA GLY A 174 7.66 -21.39 18.79
C GLY A 174 6.57 -21.32 17.75
N VAL A 175 6.63 -20.32 16.87
CA VAL A 175 5.76 -20.25 15.69
C VAL A 175 6.16 -21.29 14.66
N ASP A 176 5.20 -21.85 13.95
CA ASP A 176 5.41 -22.81 12.86
C ASP A 176 5.51 -22.11 11.51
N VAL A 177 4.83 -20.98 11.38
CA VAL A 177 4.78 -20.15 10.15
C VAL A 177 5.05 -18.71 10.52
N VAL A 178 5.85 -18.00 9.71
CA VAL A 178 6.00 -16.55 9.79
C VAL A 178 5.57 -15.91 8.47
N LEU A 179 4.55 -15.04 8.54
CA LEU A 179 4.10 -14.20 7.44
C LEU A 179 4.78 -12.84 7.54
N VAL A 180 5.49 -12.44 6.50
CA VAL A 180 6.27 -11.19 6.46
C VAL A 180 5.63 -10.21 5.48
N GLY A 181 5.23 -9.08 5.96
CA GLY A 181 4.68 -7.96 5.19
C GLY A 181 5.44 -6.66 5.50
N ALA A 182 6.32 -6.21 4.62
CA ALA A 182 6.68 -6.70 3.30
C ALA A 182 8.20 -6.58 3.09
N SER A 183 8.63 -6.16 1.86
CA SER A 183 10.06 -6.07 1.49
C SER A 183 10.88 -5.10 2.33
N GLU A 184 10.25 -4.14 3.01
CA GLU A 184 10.89 -3.14 3.88
C GLU A 184 11.65 -3.76 5.05
N ILE A 185 11.20 -4.93 5.51
CA ILE A 185 11.82 -5.68 6.62
C ILE A 185 12.40 -7.02 6.16
N ALA A 186 12.45 -7.29 4.86
CA ALA A 186 12.84 -8.60 4.33
C ALA A 186 14.36 -8.84 4.27
N GLU A 187 15.20 -7.82 4.43
CA GLU A 187 16.66 -7.94 4.31
C GLU A 187 17.26 -9.10 5.12
N PRO A 188 16.87 -9.36 6.39
CA PRO A 188 17.46 -10.43 7.18
C PRO A 188 16.90 -11.84 6.87
N LEU A 189 15.93 -12.00 5.99
CA LEU A 189 15.25 -13.29 5.75
C LEU A 189 16.20 -14.39 5.28
N ALA A 190 17.22 -14.06 4.47
CA ALA A 190 18.19 -15.04 4.01
C ALA A 190 18.96 -15.72 5.16
N ASP A 191 19.28 -14.96 6.21
CA ASP A 191 19.96 -15.50 7.40
C ASP A 191 18.96 -16.19 8.34
N LEU A 192 17.75 -15.67 8.47
CA LEU A 192 16.71 -16.20 9.36
C LEU A 192 16.18 -17.56 8.86
N THR A 193 15.95 -17.74 7.58
CA THR A 193 15.53 -19.04 7.01
C THR A 193 16.60 -20.10 7.21
N GLU A 194 17.89 -19.75 7.13
CA GLU A 194 18.99 -20.68 7.44
C GLU A 194 19.09 -20.99 8.95
N GLN A 195 18.80 -20.00 9.80
CA GLN A 195 18.88 -20.14 11.26
C GLN A 195 17.71 -20.93 11.85
N TYR A 196 16.51 -20.79 11.27
CA TYR A 196 15.27 -21.40 11.73
C TYR A 196 14.61 -22.25 10.61
N PRO A 197 15.25 -23.36 10.18
CA PRO A 197 14.81 -24.15 9.04
C PRO A 197 13.53 -24.97 9.29
N ASP A 198 13.09 -25.07 10.53
CA ASP A 198 11.85 -25.75 10.92
C ASP A 198 10.63 -24.83 10.90
N ILE A 199 10.82 -23.54 10.63
CA ILE A 199 9.75 -22.56 10.48
C ILE A 199 9.49 -22.34 9.00
N PHE A 200 8.22 -22.37 8.58
CA PHE A 200 7.84 -21.99 7.23
C PHE A 200 7.79 -20.46 7.10
N TRP A 201 8.64 -19.93 6.25
CA TRP A 201 8.73 -18.49 6.00
C TRP A 201 8.02 -18.12 4.70
N TYR A 202 7.05 -17.22 4.80
CA TYR A 202 6.39 -16.62 3.64
C TYR A 202 6.57 -15.11 3.66
N CYS A 203 6.94 -14.54 2.51
CA CYS A 203 7.00 -13.10 2.33
C CYS A 203 6.12 -12.66 1.15
N ASN A 204 5.24 -11.72 1.38
CA ASN A 204 4.68 -10.91 0.32
C ASN A 204 5.67 -9.79 0.01
N CYS A 205 6.78 -10.17 -0.64
CA CYS A 205 7.89 -9.29 -0.96
C CYS A 205 7.65 -8.62 -2.31
N GLY A 206 7.77 -7.31 -2.36
CA GLY A 206 7.58 -6.54 -3.58
C GLY A 206 8.58 -6.87 -4.69
N ALA A 207 8.33 -6.34 -5.88
CA ALA A 207 9.16 -6.54 -7.05
C ALA A 207 10.63 -6.18 -6.79
N GLY A 208 11.52 -7.03 -7.30
CA GLY A 208 12.98 -6.86 -7.16
C GLY A 208 13.59 -7.52 -5.93
N TYR A 209 12.80 -8.09 -5.00
CA TYR A 209 13.36 -8.92 -3.94
C TYR A 209 13.84 -10.27 -4.53
N PRO A 210 15.10 -10.67 -4.31
CA PRO A 210 15.64 -11.88 -4.93
C PRO A 210 15.03 -13.15 -4.33
N GLU A 211 14.93 -14.21 -5.15
CA GLU A 211 14.60 -15.54 -4.63
C GLU A 211 15.60 -15.96 -3.55
N THR A 212 15.08 -16.34 -2.41
CA THR A 212 15.85 -16.64 -1.21
C THR A 212 15.59 -18.10 -0.80
N PRO A 213 16.63 -18.95 -0.66
CA PRO A 213 16.48 -20.31 -0.20
C PRO A 213 15.77 -20.36 1.16
N GLY A 214 14.81 -21.27 1.34
CA GLY A 214 14.03 -21.42 2.57
C GLY A 214 12.91 -20.39 2.73
N LEU A 215 12.67 -19.52 1.75
CA LEU A 215 11.61 -18.53 1.75
C LEU A 215 10.62 -18.80 0.60
N ALA A 216 9.36 -19.00 0.91
CA ALA A 216 8.29 -18.94 -0.09
C ALA A 216 7.91 -17.47 -0.31
N GLN A 217 7.86 -17.03 -1.55
CA GLN A 217 7.64 -15.63 -1.89
C GLN A 217 6.45 -15.46 -2.81
N ALA A 218 5.71 -14.40 -2.61
CA ALA A 218 4.79 -13.88 -3.61
C ALA A 218 5.14 -12.43 -3.93
N THR A 219 4.93 -12.05 -5.17
CA THR A 219 5.18 -10.70 -5.65
C THR A 219 4.13 -10.33 -6.68
N ASP A 220 3.93 -9.05 -6.86
CA ASP A 220 3.17 -8.47 -7.96
C ASP A 220 4.08 -7.59 -8.82
N TRP A 221 3.53 -7.07 -9.89
CA TRP A 221 4.23 -6.10 -10.71
C TRP A 221 3.55 -4.73 -10.60
N GLY A 222 4.15 -3.82 -9.87
CA GLY A 222 3.58 -2.52 -9.54
C GLY A 222 3.18 -1.69 -10.75
N ALA A 223 3.99 -1.67 -11.82
CA ALA A 223 3.70 -0.81 -12.97
C ALA A 223 2.37 -1.13 -13.69
N PRO A 224 2.01 -2.39 -14.02
CA PRO A 224 0.67 -2.70 -14.55
C PRO A 224 -0.47 -2.39 -13.58
N ILE A 225 -0.28 -2.67 -12.28
CA ILE A 225 -1.26 -2.33 -11.24
C ILE A 225 -1.56 -0.83 -11.26
N HIS A 226 -0.51 -0.03 -11.19
CA HIS A 226 -0.65 1.43 -11.14
C HIS A 226 -1.02 2.07 -12.49
N TYR A 227 -0.75 1.40 -13.62
CA TYR A 227 -1.31 1.82 -14.91
C TYR A 227 -2.84 1.72 -14.92
N THR A 228 -3.40 0.57 -14.50
CA THR A 228 -4.86 0.41 -14.41
C THR A 228 -5.47 1.38 -13.40
N ALA A 229 -4.78 1.67 -12.29
CA ALA A 229 -5.16 2.70 -11.33
C ALA A 229 -5.21 4.09 -11.97
N GLY A 230 -4.21 4.44 -12.78
CA GLY A 230 -4.19 5.69 -13.53
C GLY A 230 -5.35 5.84 -14.51
N VAL A 231 -5.74 4.75 -15.17
CA VAL A 231 -6.92 4.74 -16.05
C VAL A 231 -8.21 4.93 -15.23
N ALA A 232 -8.34 4.25 -14.07
CA ALA A 232 -9.48 4.45 -13.18
C ALA A 232 -9.59 5.90 -12.67
N MET A 233 -8.45 6.50 -12.31
CA MET A 233 -8.39 7.91 -11.90
C MET A 233 -8.72 8.86 -13.05
N GLY A 234 -8.27 8.55 -14.28
CA GLY A 234 -8.62 9.32 -15.47
C GLY A 234 -10.12 9.30 -15.76
N ALA A 235 -10.77 8.14 -15.63
CA ALA A 235 -12.20 8.01 -15.71
C ALA A 235 -12.93 8.85 -14.64
N ALA A 236 -12.46 8.78 -13.38
CA ALA A 236 -13.02 9.58 -12.30
C ALA A 236 -12.85 11.10 -12.53
N LEU A 237 -11.72 11.56 -13.06
CA LEU A 237 -11.54 12.98 -13.42
C LEU A 237 -12.52 13.42 -14.50
N GLN A 238 -12.79 12.58 -15.50
CA GLN A 238 -13.81 12.89 -16.54
C GLN A 238 -15.20 13.00 -15.93
N ASP A 239 -15.58 12.08 -15.04
CA ASP A 239 -16.90 12.06 -14.40
C ASP A 239 -17.11 13.27 -13.45
N HIS A 240 -16.02 13.83 -12.91
CA HIS A 240 -16.04 14.98 -11.99
C HIS A 240 -15.65 16.32 -12.64
N ASP A 241 -15.56 16.41 -13.98
CA ASP A 241 -15.13 17.60 -14.72
C ASP A 241 -13.77 18.14 -14.21
N GLY A 242 -12.85 17.26 -13.74
CA GLY A 242 -11.53 17.58 -13.21
C GLY A 242 -10.41 17.30 -14.21
N ASP A 243 -9.22 17.85 -13.97
CA ASP A 243 -8.03 17.64 -14.80
C ASP A 243 -6.71 17.46 -14.01
N THR A 244 -6.75 17.68 -12.70
CA THR A 244 -5.56 17.70 -11.84
C THR A 244 -5.73 16.77 -10.66
N ALA A 245 -4.74 15.89 -10.45
CA ALA A 245 -4.65 14.97 -9.34
C ALA A 245 -3.41 15.23 -8.49
N VAL A 246 -3.42 14.76 -7.24
CA VAL A 246 -2.25 14.71 -6.37
C VAL A 246 -1.99 13.28 -5.91
N PHE A 247 -0.73 12.84 -6.01
CA PHE A 247 -0.23 11.61 -5.43
C PHE A 247 0.43 11.94 -4.08
N LEU A 248 -0.17 11.48 -2.99
CA LEU A 248 0.37 11.63 -1.64
C LEU A 248 1.13 10.36 -1.29
N GLY A 249 2.46 10.43 -1.30
CA GLY A 249 3.33 9.32 -0.92
C GLY A 249 4.13 9.63 0.33
N CYS A 250 4.94 8.69 0.79
CA CYS A 250 5.81 8.87 1.94
C CYS A 250 7.06 9.67 1.59
N CYS A 251 7.95 9.06 0.80
CA CYS A 251 9.36 9.30 0.99
C CYS A 251 10.19 9.18 -0.31
N ASP A 252 9.55 9.22 -1.47
CA ASP A 252 10.20 9.11 -2.79
C ASP A 252 10.97 7.78 -2.98
N LEU A 253 10.40 6.69 -2.52
CA LEU A 253 10.98 5.34 -2.61
C LEU A 253 10.89 4.77 -4.04
N GLY A 254 11.64 3.71 -4.33
CA GLY A 254 11.64 3.08 -5.66
C GLY A 254 10.25 2.63 -6.09
N PHE A 255 9.52 1.93 -5.24
CA PHE A 255 8.16 1.47 -5.55
C PHE A 255 7.14 2.63 -5.65
N GLU A 256 7.31 3.73 -4.90
CA GLU A 256 6.49 4.93 -5.06
C GLU A 256 6.75 5.64 -6.40
N LYS A 257 8.01 5.67 -6.85
CA LYS A 257 8.37 6.19 -8.18
C LYS A 257 7.76 5.35 -9.30
N GLU A 258 7.80 4.03 -9.16
CA GLU A 258 7.13 3.12 -10.08
C GLU A 258 5.63 3.40 -10.09
N ALA A 259 5.00 3.42 -8.92
CA ALA A 259 3.57 3.68 -8.74
C ALA A 259 3.16 5.02 -9.37
N TYR A 260 3.83 6.10 -8.99
CA TYR A 260 3.55 7.43 -9.52
C TYR A 260 3.67 7.51 -11.05
N ASN A 261 4.80 7.05 -11.61
CA ASN A 261 5.03 7.17 -13.04
C ASN A 261 4.08 6.29 -13.86
N ALA A 262 3.74 5.10 -13.38
CA ALA A 262 2.77 4.23 -14.03
C ALA A 262 1.34 4.79 -13.93
N THR A 263 0.96 5.38 -12.79
CA THR A 263 -0.32 6.07 -12.62
C THR A 263 -0.43 7.26 -13.57
N VAL A 264 0.59 8.10 -13.65
CA VAL A 264 0.61 9.24 -14.62
C VAL A 264 0.46 8.74 -16.05
N TYR A 265 1.14 7.64 -16.40
CA TYR A 265 1.04 7.08 -17.75
C TYR A 265 -0.37 6.56 -18.06
N GLY A 266 -1.01 5.86 -17.09
CA GLY A 266 -2.40 5.42 -17.20
C GLY A 266 -3.40 6.58 -17.27
N LEU A 267 -3.24 7.58 -16.41
CA LEU A 267 -4.04 8.80 -16.39
C LEU A 267 -4.03 9.51 -17.75
N GLN A 268 -2.82 9.71 -18.31
CA GLN A 268 -2.63 10.39 -19.60
C GLN A 268 -3.03 9.54 -20.81
N SER A 269 -3.23 8.23 -20.66
CA SER A 269 -3.83 7.40 -21.70
C SER A 269 -5.31 7.68 -21.87
N VAL A 270 -6.00 8.15 -20.81
CA VAL A 270 -7.40 8.58 -20.86
C VAL A 270 -7.51 9.98 -21.47
N ASP A 271 -6.77 10.95 -20.94
CA ASP A 271 -6.65 12.28 -21.53
C ASP A 271 -5.22 12.83 -21.32
N PRO A 272 -4.49 13.14 -22.42
CA PRO A 272 -3.11 13.66 -22.33
C PRO A 272 -2.98 15.01 -21.61
N SER A 273 -4.07 15.72 -21.36
CA SER A 273 -4.07 16.98 -20.63
C SER A 273 -4.13 16.79 -19.10
N PHE A 274 -4.47 15.60 -18.62
CA PHE A 274 -4.53 15.31 -17.20
C PHE A 274 -3.13 15.36 -16.58
N THR A 275 -3.07 15.92 -15.37
CA THR A 275 -1.84 16.11 -14.63
C THR A 275 -1.93 15.51 -13.24
N MET A 276 -0.79 15.07 -12.72
CA MET A 276 -0.67 14.60 -11.34
C MET A 276 0.63 15.14 -10.73
N GLU A 277 0.56 15.64 -9.51
CA GLU A 277 1.74 16.06 -8.74
C GLU A 277 2.05 15.01 -7.67
N TYR A 278 3.34 14.72 -7.46
CA TYR A 278 3.81 13.89 -6.34
C TYR A 278 4.17 14.77 -5.15
N VAL A 279 3.62 14.45 -3.98
CA VAL A 279 3.94 15.12 -2.72
C VAL A 279 4.35 14.10 -1.67
N ALA A 280 5.60 14.20 -1.20
CA ALA A 280 6.08 13.40 -0.07
C ALA A 280 5.52 13.98 1.24
N THR A 281 4.88 13.14 2.04
CA THR A 281 4.20 13.54 3.28
C THR A 281 4.87 13.01 4.54
N GLY A 282 5.70 11.98 4.41
CA GLY A 282 6.39 11.31 5.50
C GLY A 282 7.90 11.58 5.50
N ALA A 283 8.59 10.88 6.37
CA ALA A 283 10.03 10.86 6.49
C ALA A 283 10.60 9.49 6.09
N PHE A 284 11.77 9.51 5.41
CA PHE A 284 12.48 8.25 5.15
C PHE A 284 12.82 7.54 6.48
N PRO A 285 12.70 6.20 6.60
CA PRO A 285 12.49 5.29 5.47
C PRO A 285 11.03 5.00 5.07
N PHE A 286 10.05 4.98 5.98
CA PHE A 286 8.72 4.41 5.71
C PHE A 286 7.61 5.06 6.56
N ASP A 287 7.58 6.39 6.68
CA ASP A 287 6.57 7.12 7.45
C ASP A 287 5.30 7.37 6.60
N PHE A 288 4.47 6.33 6.43
CA PHE A 288 3.18 6.41 5.75
C PHE A 288 2.03 6.87 6.68
N ASP A 289 2.34 7.13 7.96
CA ASP A 289 1.33 7.37 8.99
C ASP A 289 1.23 8.84 9.41
N ASN A 290 1.97 9.73 8.74
CA ASN A 290 2.04 11.15 9.07
C ASN A 290 0.78 11.92 8.65
N SER A 291 -0.31 11.72 9.39
CA SER A 291 -1.62 12.32 9.08
C SER A 291 -1.59 13.85 9.03
N ALA A 292 -0.78 14.48 9.87
CA ALA A 292 -0.68 15.94 9.89
C ALA A 292 -0.07 16.51 8.60
N ASN A 293 1.03 15.90 8.13
CA ASN A 293 1.66 16.32 6.88
C ASN A 293 0.79 15.94 5.66
N ALA A 294 0.19 14.75 5.67
CA ALA A 294 -0.64 14.28 4.56
C ALA A 294 -1.89 15.15 4.35
N THR A 295 -2.59 15.51 5.43
CA THR A 295 -3.76 16.41 5.36
C THR A 295 -3.36 17.83 4.98
N ALA A 296 -2.21 18.35 5.47
CA ALA A 296 -1.70 19.64 5.05
C ALA A 296 -1.31 19.65 3.56
N ALA A 297 -0.67 18.59 3.07
CA ALA A 297 -0.32 18.43 1.66
C ALA A 297 -1.59 18.40 0.77
N LEU A 298 -2.61 17.63 1.16
CA LEU A 298 -3.88 17.60 0.44
C LEU A 298 -4.56 18.96 0.42
N THR A 299 -4.60 19.66 1.56
CA THR A 299 -5.18 21.03 1.64
C THR A 299 -4.49 21.98 0.66
N ASN A 300 -3.16 21.93 0.56
CA ASN A 300 -2.40 22.76 -0.37
C ASN A 300 -2.69 22.36 -1.83
N ALA A 301 -2.71 21.07 -2.14
CA ALA A 301 -3.01 20.59 -3.49
C ALA A 301 -4.43 21.00 -3.96
N ILE A 302 -5.43 20.93 -3.07
CA ILE A 302 -6.80 21.43 -3.35
C ILE A 302 -6.78 22.95 -3.63
N ALA A 303 -6.05 23.72 -2.83
CA ALA A 303 -5.93 25.16 -3.06
C ALA A 303 -5.22 25.51 -4.39
N GLU A 304 -4.41 24.61 -4.92
CA GLU A 304 -3.74 24.71 -6.22
C GLU A 304 -4.57 24.13 -7.38
N GLY A 305 -5.73 23.54 -7.10
CA GLY A 305 -6.69 23.09 -8.09
C GLY A 305 -6.81 21.57 -8.24
N ALA A 306 -6.21 20.76 -7.35
CA ALA A 306 -6.41 19.31 -7.37
C ALA A 306 -7.87 18.95 -7.09
N THR A 307 -8.44 18.09 -7.93
CA THR A 307 -9.82 17.58 -7.84
C THR A 307 -9.87 16.08 -7.53
N LEU A 308 -8.69 15.44 -7.48
CA LEU A 308 -8.54 14.04 -7.15
C LEU A 308 -7.28 13.83 -6.29
N ALA A 309 -7.38 13.02 -5.25
CA ALA A 309 -6.26 12.56 -4.44
C ALA A 309 -6.04 11.06 -4.59
N TYR A 310 -4.80 10.66 -4.82
CA TYR A 310 -4.34 9.30 -4.66
C TYR A 310 -3.55 9.20 -3.33
N ALA A 311 -4.14 8.55 -2.34
CA ALA A 311 -3.55 8.38 -1.02
C ALA A 311 -2.73 7.07 -0.97
N TYR A 312 -1.44 7.14 -1.33
CA TYR A 312 -0.49 6.04 -1.18
C TYR A 312 0.09 6.06 0.25
N LEU A 313 -0.75 5.73 1.22
CA LEU A 313 -0.51 5.95 2.65
C LEU A 313 -0.94 4.73 3.47
N GLY A 314 -0.41 4.61 4.69
CA GLY A 314 -0.84 3.68 5.72
C GLY A 314 -1.83 4.34 6.70
N GLY A 315 -1.45 4.51 7.97
CA GLY A 315 -2.32 5.11 9.00
C GLY A 315 -2.79 6.53 8.72
N ALA A 316 -2.20 7.25 7.75
CA ALA A 316 -2.69 8.54 7.28
C ALA A 316 -3.81 8.45 6.22
N LEU A 317 -4.19 7.24 5.77
CA LEU A 317 -5.18 7.01 4.72
C LEU A 317 -6.55 7.59 5.07
N ASN A 318 -7.12 7.19 6.20
CA ASN A 318 -8.46 7.62 6.61
C ASN A 318 -8.55 9.14 6.89
N PRO A 319 -7.59 9.79 7.58
CA PRO A 319 -7.58 11.25 7.71
C PRO A 319 -7.58 12.00 6.36
N VAL A 320 -6.85 11.50 5.36
CA VAL A 320 -6.83 12.06 4.00
C VAL A 320 -8.17 11.82 3.30
N GLY A 321 -8.71 10.60 3.38
CA GLY A 321 -10.02 10.25 2.82
C GLY A 321 -11.15 11.10 3.40
N GLN A 322 -11.15 11.35 4.72
CA GLN A 322 -12.13 12.21 5.37
C GLN A 322 -12.03 13.65 4.88
N LEU A 323 -10.80 14.20 4.79
CA LEU A 323 -10.60 15.55 4.27
C LEU A 323 -11.08 15.67 2.82
N ALA A 324 -10.75 14.70 1.96
CA ALA A 324 -11.21 14.68 0.57
C ALA A 324 -12.74 14.64 0.47
N THR A 325 -13.40 13.87 1.34
CA THR A 325 -14.86 13.81 1.46
C THR A 325 -15.45 15.16 1.86
N ASP A 326 -14.89 15.80 2.88
CA ASP A 326 -15.35 17.11 3.37
C ASP A 326 -15.17 18.22 2.32
N GLU A 327 -14.12 18.15 1.51
CA GLU A 327 -13.83 19.11 0.45
C GLU A 327 -14.50 18.75 -0.90
N GLY A 328 -15.14 17.57 -0.98
CA GLY A 328 -15.90 17.10 -2.14
C GLY A 328 -15.04 16.79 -3.37
N ILE A 329 -13.81 16.34 -3.19
CA ILE A 329 -12.93 15.86 -4.26
C ILE A 329 -12.90 14.34 -4.31
N ALA A 330 -12.56 13.77 -5.46
CA ALA A 330 -12.37 12.34 -5.63
C ALA A 330 -11.17 11.84 -4.83
N VAL A 331 -11.27 10.63 -4.24
CA VAL A 331 -10.16 10.04 -3.49
C VAL A 331 -10.04 8.55 -3.73
N PHE A 332 -8.79 8.11 -3.96
CA PHE A 332 -8.41 6.72 -4.15
C PHE A 332 -7.50 6.27 -3.01
N ALA A 333 -7.82 5.11 -2.45
CA ALA A 333 -6.99 4.44 -1.45
C ALA A 333 -5.97 3.50 -2.10
N ALA A 334 -4.82 3.30 -1.47
CA ALA A 334 -3.82 2.33 -1.90
C ALA A 334 -3.75 1.14 -0.92
N GLY A 335 -3.77 -0.07 -1.45
CA GLY A 335 -3.57 -1.31 -0.72
C GLY A 335 -4.83 -2.14 -0.54
N PRO A 336 -5.78 -1.75 0.31
CA PRO A 336 -6.87 -2.63 0.71
C PRO A 336 -7.88 -2.89 -0.40
N GLY A 337 -8.37 -4.12 -0.45
CA GLY A 337 -9.34 -4.58 -1.44
C GLY A 337 -10.81 -4.44 -1.03
N ASP A 338 -11.09 -3.84 0.11
CA ASP A 338 -12.45 -3.70 0.66
C ASP A 338 -12.99 -2.26 0.64
N ILE A 339 -12.22 -1.31 0.12
CA ILE A 339 -12.50 0.14 0.17
C ILE A 339 -13.91 0.49 -0.30
N CYS A 340 -14.32 -0.05 -1.44
CA CYS A 340 -15.63 0.24 -2.01
C CYS A 340 -16.82 -0.33 -1.21
N SER A 341 -16.56 -1.19 -0.25
CA SER A 341 -17.58 -1.79 0.61
C SER A 341 -17.57 -1.23 2.05
N ARG A 342 -16.66 -0.32 2.39
CA ARG A 342 -16.54 0.26 3.73
C ARG A 342 -17.69 1.20 4.04
N ASP A 343 -18.20 1.11 5.29
CA ASP A 343 -19.18 2.03 5.87
C ASP A 343 -18.49 2.88 6.96
N ASP A 344 -17.45 3.61 6.56
CA ASP A 344 -16.62 4.43 7.44
C ASP A 344 -16.93 5.94 7.35
N GLY A 345 -17.90 6.30 6.52
CA GLY A 345 -18.31 7.70 6.27
C GLY A 345 -17.41 8.46 5.30
N ILE A 346 -16.45 7.78 4.67
CA ILE A 346 -15.59 8.36 3.63
C ILE A 346 -16.18 8.04 2.26
N ASN A 347 -16.24 9.05 1.39
CA ASN A 347 -16.74 8.88 0.01
C ASN A 347 -15.60 8.42 -0.91
N TRP A 348 -15.20 7.18 -0.76
CA TRP A 348 -14.17 6.59 -1.62
C TRP A 348 -14.63 6.55 -3.08
N THR A 349 -13.82 7.08 -3.98
CA THR A 349 -14.07 7.02 -5.43
C THR A 349 -13.53 5.73 -6.04
N GLY A 350 -12.47 5.19 -5.44
CA GLY A 350 -11.88 3.94 -5.89
C GLY A 350 -10.73 3.48 -5.00
N SER A 351 -10.13 2.36 -5.40
CA SER A 351 -8.98 1.75 -4.75
C SER A 351 -7.93 1.35 -5.79
N ILE A 352 -6.69 1.29 -5.34
CA ILE A 352 -5.62 0.58 -6.02
C ILE A 352 -5.32 -0.63 -5.17
N VAL A 353 -5.79 -1.78 -5.61
CA VAL A 353 -5.72 -3.01 -4.84
C VAL A 353 -4.35 -3.67 -5.00
N PHE A 354 -3.66 -3.90 -3.88
CA PHE A 354 -2.50 -4.77 -3.71
C PHE A 354 -2.49 -5.28 -2.27
N ASP A 355 -3.46 -6.12 -1.95
CA ASP A 355 -3.87 -6.53 -0.61
C ASP A 355 -3.07 -7.75 -0.14
N ALA A 356 -2.26 -7.59 0.93
CA ALA A 356 -1.37 -8.64 1.42
C ALA A 356 -2.13 -9.86 1.98
N GLY A 357 -3.27 -9.63 2.63
CA GLY A 357 -4.13 -10.70 3.16
C GLY A 357 -4.79 -11.50 2.04
N ARG A 358 -5.27 -10.81 1.00
CA ARG A 358 -5.81 -11.45 -0.22
C ARG A 358 -4.74 -12.29 -0.92
N TYR A 359 -3.53 -11.77 -1.05
CA TYR A 359 -2.41 -12.51 -1.63
C TYR A 359 -2.06 -13.74 -0.80
N ALA A 360 -1.97 -13.62 0.52
CA ALA A 360 -1.72 -14.75 1.42
C ALA A 360 -2.81 -15.83 1.30
N ARG A 361 -4.08 -15.44 1.19
CA ARG A 361 -5.21 -16.36 0.98
C ARG A 361 -5.11 -17.14 -0.33
N ILE A 362 -4.63 -16.51 -1.41
CA ILE A 362 -4.47 -17.15 -2.72
C ILE A 362 -3.29 -18.11 -2.74
N VAL A 363 -2.16 -17.73 -2.12
CA VAL A 363 -0.96 -18.57 -2.16
C VAL A 363 -1.02 -19.77 -1.20
N LEU A 364 -1.83 -19.71 -0.15
CA LEU A 364 -1.93 -20.79 0.83
C LEU A 364 -2.29 -22.14 0.19
N PRO A 365 -3.31 -22.27 -0.68
CA PRO A 365 -3.55 -23.50 -1.44
C PRO A 365 -2.36 -23.94 -2.29
N LEU A 366 -1.69 -22.99 -2.97
CA LEU A 366 -0.53 -23.28 -3.81
C LEU A 366 0.65 -23.85 -3.01
N ILE A 367 0.83 -23.39 -1.77
CA ILE A 367 1.85 -23.93 -0.85
C ILE A 367 1.50 -25.37 -0.47
N ILE A 368 0.25 -25.64 -0.09
CA ILE A 368 -0.22 -26.96 0.34
C ILE A 368 -0.14 -27.98 -0.81
N ASP A 369 -0.48 -27.56 -2.02
CA ASP A 369 -0.39 -28.38 -3.23
C ASP A 369 1.05 -28.54 -3.75
N GLY A 370 2.02 -27.86 -3.14
CA GLY A 370 3.43 -27.87 -3.53
C GLY A 370 3.72 -27.14 -4.84
N GLU A 371 2.82 -26.25 -5.27
CA GLU A 371 3.01 -25.40 -6.44
C GLU A 371 3.85 -24.15 -6.10
N LEU A 372 3.74 -23.64 -4.87
CA LEU A 372 4.63 -22.64 -4.31
C LEU A 372 5.44 -23.28 -3.18
N THR A 373 6.75 -23.35 -3.34
CA THR A 373 7.66 -23.97 -2.38
C THR A 373 8.66 -22.98 -1.84
N GLU A 374 9.27 -23.31 -0.71
CA GLU A 374 10.43 -22.56 -0.21
C GLU A 374 11.51 -22.44 -1.28
N GLY A 375 12.09 -21.25 -1.40
CA GLY A 375 13.09 -20.90 -2.43
C GLY A 375 12.48 -20.58 -3.79
N SER A 376 11.16 -20.42 -3.90
CA SER A 376 10.49 -20.03 -5.15
C SER A 376 9.61 -18.79 -4.97
N THR A 377 9.27 -18.15 -6.10
CA THR A 377 8.45 -16.95 -6.14
C THR A 377 7.23 -17.14 -7.02
N PHE A 378 6.06 -16.85 -6.49
CA PHE A 378 4.82 -16.76 -7.24
C PHE A 378 4.59 -15.31 -7.68
N GLN A 379 4.41 -15.10 -8.99
CA GLN A 379 4.12 -13.78 -9.57
C GLN A 379 2.62 -13.64 -9.80
N PHE A 380 1.96 -12.73 -9.09
CA PHE A 380 0.56 -12.41 -9.35
C PHE A 380 0.40 -11.70 -10.70
N PRO A 381 -0.56 -12.13 -11.53
CA PRO A 381 -0.97 -11.35 -12.69
C PRO A 381 -1.74 -10.10 -12.24
N THR A 382 -1.72 -9.03 -13.05
CA THR A 382 -2.64 -7.91 -12.87
C THR A 382 -3.99 -8.28 -13.48
N ALA A 383 -5.04 -8.34 -12.65
CA ALA A 383 -6.36 -8.79 -13.06
C ALA A 383 -7.48 -8.15 -12.22
N PRO A 384 -8.68 -7.92 -12.82
CA PRO A 384 -9.84 -7.41 -12.09
C PRO A 384 -10.16 -8.28 -10.86
N GLY A 385 -10.48 -7.62 -9.73
CA GLY A 385 -10.84 -8.29 -8.48
C GLY A 385 -9.67 -8.98 -7.75
N LEU A 386 -8.47 -9.01 -8.35
CA LEU A 386 -7.25 -9.50 -7.71
C LEU A 386 -6.39 -8.32 -7.23
N ASN A 387 -5.99 -7.49 -8.17
CA ASN A 387 -5.17 -6.30 -7.93
C ASN A 387 -5.36 -5.28 -9.06
N GLY A 388 -4.86 -4.06 -8.89
CA GLY A 388 -5.00 -2.99 -9.87
C GLY A 388 -6.04 -1.94 -9.48
N GLY A 389 -6.40 -1.09 -10.42
CA GLY A 389 -7.41 -0.05 -10.20
C GLY A 389 -8.82 -0.62 -10.00
N GLU A 390 -9.57 -0.01 -9.09
CA GLU A 390 -10.99 -0.29 -8.84
C GLU A 390 -11.75 1.03 -8.71
N LEU A 391 -12.96 1.08 -9.25
CA LEU A 391 -13.90 2.20 -9.11
C LEU A 391 -15.08 1.76 -8.25
N CYS A 392 -15.46 2.57 -7.24
CA CYS A 392 -16.53 2.21 -6.31
C CYS A 392 -17.95 2.41 -6.89
N ASP A 393 -18.13 3.39 -7.75
CA ASP A 393 -19.43 3.68 -8.41
C ASP A 393 -19.15 4.18 -9.85
N PRO A 394 -18.66 3.27 -10.73
CA PRO A 394 -18.23 3.66 -12.07
C PRO A 394 -19.40 4.08 -12.97
N SER A 395 -19.18 5.11 -13.81
CA SER A 395 -19.99 5.30 -15.00
C SER A 395 -19.76 4.13 -15.98
N ALA A 396 -20.70 3.89 -16.88
CA ALA A 396 -20.53 2.86 -17.92
C ALA A 396 -19.29 3.10 -18.80
N GLU A 397 -18.89 4.37 -19.00
CA GLU A 397 -17.69 4.75 -19.74
C GLU A 397 -16.42 4.44 -18.89
N GLY A 398 -16.44 4.76 -17.59
CA GLY A 398 -15.33 4.46 -16.67
C GLY A 398 -15.11 2.96 -16.52
N GLU A 399 -16.18 2.17 -16.40
CA GLU A 399 -16.10 0.71 -16.36
C GLU A 399 -15.47 0.14 -17.65
N ALA A 400 -15.89 0.63 -18.82
CA ALA A 400 -15.34 0.18 -20.08
C ALA A 400 -13.84 0.55 -20.24
N LEU A 401 -13.44 1.77 -19.85
CA LEU A 401 -12.05 2.21 -19.87
C LEU A 401 -11.17 1.32 -18.98
N LEU A 402 -11.64 1.00 -17.79
CA LEU A 402 -10.91 0.17 -16.85
C LEU A 402 -10.82 -1.29 -17.34
N ALA A 403 -11.89 -1.84 -17.90
CA ALA A 403 -11.86 -3.18 -18.51
C ALA A 403 -10.85 -3.25 -19.67
N ASP A 404 -10.83 -2.26 -20.56
CA ASP A 404 -9.86 -2.17 -21.66
C ASP A 404 -8.42 -2.06 -21.13
N ALA A 405 -8.19 -1.37 -20.02
CA ALA A 405 -6.89 -1.25 -19.39
C ALA A 405 -6.38 -2.60 -18.84
N PHE A 406 -7.25 -3.38 -18.20
CA PHE A 406 -6.91 -4.74 -17.74
C PHE A 406 -6.61 -5.68 -18.92
N ASP A 407 -7.40 -5.61 -19.99
CA ASP A 407 -7.12 -6.38 -21.20
C ASP A 407 -5.78 -5.98 -21.85
N ALA A 408 -5.44 -4.69 -21.83
CA ALA A 408 -4.19 -4.18 -22.37
C ALA A 408 -2.99 -4.68 -21.56
N VAL A 409 -3.00 -4.60 -20.23
CA VAL A 409 -1.89 -5.11 -19.40
C VAL A 409 -1.76 -6.64 -19.45
N ALA A 410 -2.81 -7.35 -19.84
CA ALA A 410 -2.76 -8.80 -20.04
C ALA A 410 -2.20 -9.21 -21.41
N THR A 411 -2.35 -8.38 -22.46
CA THR A 411 -2.14 -8.83 -23.84
C THR A 411 -1.25 -7.93 -24.70
N ASP A 412 -1.09 -6.63 -24.36
CA ASP A 412 -0.31 -5.69 -25.16
C ASP A 412 1.16 -5.67 -24.77
N GLY A 413 1.99 -6.33 -25.57
CA GLY A 413 3.44 -6.40 -25.36
C GLY A 413 4.17 -5.06 -25.53
N GLU A 414 3.62 -4.08 -26.25
CA GLU A 414 4.21 -2.74 -26.37
C GLU A 414 3.98 -1.95 -25.08
N LEU A 415 2.76 -1.97 -24.55
CA LEU A 415 2.45 -1.39 -23.24
C LEU A 415 3.31 -2.01 -22.14
N LEU A 416 3.38 -3.34 -22.07
CA LEU A 416 4.22 -4.04 -21.08
C LEU A 416 5.69 -3.66 -21.20
N GLY A 417 6.19 -3.40 -22.42
CA GLY A 417 7.54 -2.88 -22.64
C GLY A 417 7.76 -1.49 -22.05
N VAL A 418 6.77 -0.60 -22.16
CA VAL A 418 6.82 0.74 -21.57
C VAL A 418 6.78 0.63 -20.03
N LEU A 419 5.86 -0.17 -19.49
CA LEU A 419 5.72 -0.38 -18.04
C LEU A 419 6.99 -0.99 -17.43
N GLY A 420 7.63 -1.94 -18.13
CA GLY A 420 8.94 -2.48 -17.75
C GLY A 420 10.04 -1.43 -17.73
N GLY A 421 10.00 -0.46 -18.64
CA GLY A 421 10.90 0.70 -18.64
C GLY A 421 10.67 1.62 -17.43
N ILE A 422 9.43 1.82 -17.01
CA ILE A 422 9.07 2.59 -15.80
C ILE A 422 9.62 1.90 -14.56
N SER A 423 9.39 0.59 -14.40
CA SER A 423 9.93 -0.21 -13.31
C SER A 423 11.46 -0.14 -13.26
N GLY A 424 12.12 -0.35 -14.40
CA GLY A 424 13.59 -0.28 -14.50
C GLY A 424 14.16 1.08 -14.09
N ALA A 425 13.51 2.17 -14.46
CA ALA A 425 13.91 3.51 -14.07
C ALA A 425 13.70 3.78 -12.57
N ALA A 426 12.63 3.28 -12.00
CA ALA A 426 12.27 3.47 -10.59
C ALA A 426 13.26 2.80 -9.63
N TYR A 427 13.73 1.61 -9.98
CA TYR A 427 14.67 0.84 -9.16
C TYR A 427 16.15 1.06 -9.52
N GLY A 428 16.46 2.05 -10.37
CA GLY A 428 17.85 2.43 -10.68
C GLY A 428 18.59 1.43 -11.55
N GLY A 429 17.87 0.57 -12.25
CA GLY A 429 18.41 -0.34 -13.25
C GLY A 429 18.71 0.39 -14.54
N GLY A 430 19.86 1.08 -14.59
CA GLY A 430 20.43 1.68 -15.79
C GLY A 430 21.74 1.00 -16.14
#